data_fd5b7cc83bb3294de6c8a968865cea19
#
_entry.id   fd5b7cc83bb3294de6c8a968865cea19
#
_cell.length_a   1.000
_cell.length_b   1.000
_cell.length_c   1.000
_cell.angle_alpha   90.00
_cell.angle_beta   90.00
_cell.angle_gamma   90.00
#
_symmetry.space_group_name_H-M   'P 1'
#
loop_
_entity.id
_entity.type
_entity.pdbx_description
1 polymer ?
#
loop_
_entity_poly.entity_id
_entity_poly.type
_entity_poly.pdbx_seq_one_letter_code
_entity_poly.pdbx_strand_id
1 'polypeptide(L)'
;HYHLVLQTHRPNLSRLMRHINGIYTQAYNRRHGKIGHLLQGRFKAVLVDEESYFLEVCRYVDLNPVRAGMAKHPREWAWSSYRAHTARIEPPSWLDSAELHRRLAPRAPRREGPARYAQFVANGRGVKLWETALSGQIYLGNEKFVKRMQARAESIDSTEIPRAQRTLRPRPLPWYFEHHERDIAIVQAFLVGGYTQTTIAQAAVLSVSRVSRVIAAHEKRGSHEPKNGFSRR
;
A
#
# COMPACT_ATOMS: atom_id res chain seq x y z
N HIS A 1 2.37 -15.12 -0.08
CA HIS A 1 2.49 -13.74 -0.60
C HIS A 1 3.94 -13.31 -0.65
N TYR A 2 4.21 -12.21 -1.32
CA TYR A 2 5.53 -11.62 -1.44
C TYR A 2 5.47 -10.11 -1.24
N HIS A 3 6.61 -9.50 -0.91
CA HIS A 3 6.79 -8.07 -0.75
C HIS A 3 7.90 -7.59 -1.69
N LEU A 4 7.67 -6.46 -2.35
CA LEU A 4 8.64 -5.80 -3.21
C LEU A 4 8.76 -4.34 -2.82
N VAL A 5 9.98 -3.81 -2.83
CA VAL A 5 10.24 -2.37 -2.82
C VAL A 5 10.70 -2.00 -4.22
N LEU A 6 9.92 -1.17 -4.90
CA LEU A 6 10.12 -0.85 -6.32
C LEU A 6 10.19 0.66 -6.51
N GLN A 7 11.11 1.10 -7.33
CA GLN A 7 11.11 2.45 -7.88
C GLN A 7 10.66 2.38 -9.34
N THR A 8 9.59 3.10 -9.68
CA THR A 8 9.08 3.16 -11.05
C THR A 8 9.46 4.50 -11.68
N HIS A 9 10.07 4.45 -12.87
CA HIS A 9 10.41 5.64 -13.64
C HIS A 9 9.26 6.13 -14.54
N ARG A 10 8.21 5.34 -14.67
CA ARG A 10 7.00 5.61 -15.48
C ARG A 10 5.76 5.13 -14.73
N PRO A 11 4.56 5.66 -15.00
CA PRO A 11 3.31 5.25 -14.36
C PRO A 11 2.82 3.89 -14.92
N ASN A 12 3.61 2.83 -14.76
CA ASN A 12 3.35 1.51 -15.34
C ASN A 12 3.34 0.36 -14.32
N LEU A 13 3.19 0.65 -13.03
CA LEU A 13 3.22 -0.35 -11.95
C LEU A 13 2.20 -1.48 -12.19
N SER A 14 0.97 -1.15 -12.58
CA SER A 14 -0.08 -2.16 -12.84
C SER A 14 0.30 -3.10 -13.98
N ARG A 15 0.95 -2.58 -15.02
CA ARG A 15 1.46 -3.39 -16.15
C ARG A 15 2.59 -4.31 -15.69
N LEU A 16 3.52 -3.79 -14.91
CA LEU A 16 4.63 -4.57 -14.34
C LEU A 16 4.11 -5.72 -13.47
N MET A 17 3.19 -5.42 -12.54
CA MET A 17 2.64 -6.42 -11.63
C MET A 17 1.81 -7.48 -12.35
N ARG A 18 1.04 -7.09 -13.38
CA ARG A 18 0.33 -8.04 -14.25
C ARG A 18 1.31 -8.99 -14.94
N HIS A 19 2.41 -8.46 -15.44
CA HIS A 19 3.42 -9.24 -16.14
C HIS A 19 4.11 -10.23 -15.19
N ILE A 20 4.62 -9.77 -14.06
CA ILE A 20 5.29 -10.63 -13.06
C ILE A 20 4.35 -11.73 -12.57
N ASN A 21 3.13 -11.37 -12.14
CA ASN A 21 2.16 -12.33 -11.61
C ASN A 21 1.70 -13.33 -12.67
N GLY A 22 1.51 -12.86 -13.91
CA GLY A 22 1.10 -13.72 -15.02
C GLY A 22 2.17 -14.75 -15.38
N ILE A 23 3.42 -14.34 -15.57
CA ILE A 23 4.54 -15.24 -15.88
C ILE A 23 4.73 -16.24 -14.75
N TYR A 24 4.74 -15.77 -13.49
CA TYR A 24 4.92 -16.65 -12.35
C TYR A 24 3.79 -17.68 -12.24
N THR A 25 2.55 -17.26 -12.38
CA THR A 25 1.38 -18.16 -12.34
C THR A 25 1.45 -19.22 -13.43
N GLN A 26 1.79 -18.82 -14.67
CA GLN A 26 1.92 -19.75 -15.79
C GLN A 26 3.04 -20.76 -15.56
N ALA A 27 4.21 -20.30 -15.13
CA ALA A 27 5.36 -21.16 -14.84
C ALA A 27 5.06 -22.15 -13.70
N TYR A 28 4.41 -21.67 -12.63
CA TYR A 28 4.00 -22.49 -11.50
C TYR A 28 2.98 -23.55 -11.94
N ASN A 29 1.93 -23.15 -12.65
CA ASN A 29 0.88 -24.06 -13.10
C ASN A 29 1.44 -25.14 -14.02
N ARG A 30 2.30 -24.78 -14.97
CA ARG A 30 2.99 -25.74 -15.86
C ARG A 30 3.84 -26.73 -15.07
N ARG A 31 4.62 -26.23 -14.11
CA ARG A 31 5.52 -27.08 -13.31
C ARG A 31 4.79 -28.05 -12.40
N HIS A 32 3.61 -27.66 -11.89
CA HIS A 32 2.86 -28.43 -10.89
C HIS A 32 1.58 -29.06 -11.45
N GLY A 33 1.37 -29.06 -12.77
CA GLY A 33 0.17 -29.60 -13.41
C GLY A 33 -1.14 -28.96 -12.92
N LYS A 34 -1.09 -27.66 -12.57
CA LYS A 34 -2.24 -26.92 -12.04
C LYS A 34 -2.81 -25.96 -13.07
N ILE A 35 -4.08 -25.58 -12.87
CA ILE A 35 -4.80 -24.60 -13.70
C ILE A 35 -5.44 -23.54 -12.78
N GLY A 36 -5.75 -22.36 -13.35
CA GLY A 36 -6.46 -21.29 -12.65
C GLY A 36 -5.54 -20.27 -11.95
N HIS A 37 -6.14 -19.47 -11.08
CA HIS A 37 -5.44 -18.38 -10.41
C HIS A 37 -4.59 -18.87 -9.23
N LEU A 38 -3.30 -18.53 -9.23
CA LEU A 38 -2.40 -18.80 -8.11
C LEU A 38 -2.48 -17.70 -7.05
N LEU A 39 -2.63 -16.46 -7.47
CA LEU A 39 -2.69 -15.30 -6.60
C LEU A 39 -4.13 -14.80 -6.47
N GLN A 40 -4.57 -14.58 -5.22
CA GLN A 40 -5.92 -14.13 -4.92
C GLN A 40 -6.01 -12.60 -5.00
N GLY A 41 -6.85 -12.09 -5.88
CA GLY A 41 -7.11 -10.65 -6.02
C GLY A 41 -5.98 -9.86 -6.68
N ARG A 42 -6.14 -8.54 -6.66
CA ARG A 42 -5.15 -7.59 -7.18
C ARG A 42 -4.01 -7.38 -6.19
N PHE A 43 -2.84 -6.95 -6.67
CA PHE A 43 -1.73 -6.53 -5.81
C PHE A 43 -2.13 -5.30 -4.96
N LYS A 44 -1.54 -5.21 -3.78
CA LYS A 44 -1.65 -4.02 -2.92
C LYS A 44 -0.36 -3.22 -3.08
N ALA A 45 -0.49 -1.91 -3.21
CA ALA A 45 0.65 -1.01 -3.30
C ALA A 45 0.55 0.09 -2.24
N VAL A 46 1.69 0.44 -1.67
CA VAL A 46 1.85 1.56 -0.75
C VAL A 46 2.88 2.50 -1.36
N LEU A 47 2.52 3.76 -1.52
CA LEU A 47 3.44 4.80 -1.95
C LEU A 47 4.25 5.27 -0.75
N VAL A 48 5.57 5.13 -0.85
CA VAL A 48 6.50 5.39 0.24
C VAL A 48 7.17 6.75 0.06
N ASP A 49 7.20 7.55 1.12
CA ASP A 49 8.04 8.74 1.17
C ASP A 49 9.51 8.31 1.26
N GLU A 50 10.20 8.51 0.16
CA GLU A 50 11.57 8.04 -0.04
C GLU A 50 12.55 8.59 0.99
N GLU A 51 12.40 9.86 1.36
CA GLU A 51 13.31 10.51 2.33
C GLU A 51 13.12 10.00 3.75
N SER A 52 11.85 9.76 4.14
CA SER A 52 11.52 9.48 5.54
C SER A 52 11.41 7.98 5.85
N TYR A 53 10.99 7.16 4.87
CA TYR A 53 10.59 5.78 5.17
C TYR A 53 11.23 4.70 4.31
N PHE A 54 12.00 5.03 3.28
CA PHE A 54 12.58 4.04 2.37
C PHE A 54 13.39 2.97 3.10
N LEU A 55 14.32 3.37 3.96
CA LEU A 55 15.17 2.44 4.72
C LEU A 55 14.35 1.55 5.66
N GLU A 56 13.35 2.12 6.31
CA GLU A 56 12.46 1.40 7.21
C GLU A 56 11.64 0.34 6.48
N VAL A 57 11.18 0.64 5.27
CA VAL A 57 10.43 -0.31 4.42
C VAL A 57 11.36 -1.43 3.95
N CYS A 58 12.58 -1.13 3.52
CA CYS A 58 13.56 -2.15 3.16
C CYS A 58 13.85 -3.08 4.34
N ARG A 59 14.09 -2.53 5.53
CA ARG A 59 14.26 -3.28 6.76
C ARG A 59 13.04 -4.13 7.10
N TYR A 60 11.84 -3.57 6.95
CA TYR A 60 10.59 -4.29 7.19
C TYR A 60 10.46 -5.52 6.28
N VAL A 61 10.73 -5.36 4.98
CA VAL A 61 10.65 -6.46 3.99
C VAL A 61 11.64 -7.55 4.32
N ASP A 62 12.88 -7.20 4.66
CA ASP A 62 13.91 -8.19 5.00
C ASP A 62 13.67 -8.89 6.35
N LEU A 63 12.98 -8.23 7.32
CA LEU A 63 12.56 -8.83 8.59
C LEU A 63 11.24 -9.60 8.51
N ASN A 64 10.49 -9.50 7.42
CA ASN A 64 9.16 -10.09 7.30
C ASN A 64 9.14 -11.61 7.60
N PRO A 65 10.07 -12.44 7.07
CA PRO A 65 10.12 -13.86 7.39
C PRO A 65 10.35 -14.14 8.89
N VAL A 66 11.13 -13.30 9.56
CA VAL A 66 11.39 -13.45 11.01
C VAL A 66 10.15 -13.08 11.81
N ARG A 67 9.46 -11.99 11.44
CA ARG A 67 8.19 -11.57 12.07
C ARG A 67 7.07 -12.58 11.87
N ALA A 68 7.07 -13.26 10.74
CA ALA A 68 6.13 -14.34 10.43
C ALA A 68 6.50 -15.68 11.10
N GLY A 69 7.59 -15.75 11.88
CA GLY A 69 8.05 -16.98 12.52
C GLY A 69 8.62 -18.02 11.55
N MET A 70 8.88 -17.65 10.29
CA MET A 70 9.36 -18.56 9.23
C MET A 70 10.88 -18.77 9.30
N ALA A 71 11.61 -17.85 9.94
CA ALA A 71 13.05 -17.91 10.14
C ALA A 71 13.41 -17.24 11.49
N LYS A 72 14.50 -17.68 12.12
CA LYS A 72 15.04 -17.06 13.34
C LYS A 72 15.86 -15.80 13.02
N HIS A 73 16.47 -15.78 11.85
CA HIS A 73 17.30 -14.69 11.38
C HIS A 73 17.05 -14.43 9.88
N PRO A 74 17.06 -13.16 9.38
CA PRO A 74 16.80 -12.86 7.96
C PRO A 74 17.74 -13.61 6.99
N ARG A 75 18.98 -13.86 7.39
CA ARG A 75 19.96 -14.61 6.59
C ARG A 75 19.57 -16.05 6.29
N GLU A 76 18.69 -16.64 7.09
CA GLU A 76 18.23 -18.03 6.92
C GLU A 76 17.17 -18.14 5.83
N TRP A 77 16.51 -17.03 5.48
CA TRP A 77 15.49 -17.00 4.46
C TRP A 77 16.10 -16.78 3.07
N ALA A 78 16.11 -17.83 2.26
CA ALA A 78 16.74 -17.79 0.94
C ALA A 78 16.01 -16.88 -0.07
N TRP A 79 14.71 -16.65 0.13
CA TRP A 79 13.84 -15.88 -0.77
C TRP A 79 13.72 -14.42 -0.33
N SER A 80 14.85 -13.80 0.00
CA SER A 80 14.94 -12.40 0.44
C SER A 80 16.16 -11.72 -0.17
N SER A 81 16.08 -10.41 -0.37
CA SER A 81 17.18 -9.54 -0.74
C SER A 81 18.25 -9.38 0.34
N TYR A 82 17.95 -9.70 1.60
CA TYR A 82 18.84 -9.51 2.74
C TYR A 82 20.26 -10.08 2.54
N ARG A 83 20.36 -11.28 1.96
CA ARG A 83 21.66 -11.94 1.74
C ARG A 83 22.52 -11.18 0.74
N ALA A 84 21.92 -10.61 -0.30
CA ALA A 84 22.58 -9.76 -1.28
C ALA A 84 22.95 -8.40 -0.68
N HIS A 85 22.03 -7.76 0.04
CA HIS A 85 22.30 -6.49 0.72
C HIS A 85 23.42 -6.58 1.76
N THR A 86 23.63 -7.76 2.34
CA THR A 86 24.71 -8.02 3.33
C THR A 86 25.96 -8.68 2.72
N ALA A 87 26.11 -8.63 1.40
CA ALA A 87 27.24 -9.18 0.63
C ALA A 87 27.53 -10.67 0.91
N ARG A 88 26.51 -11.46 1.25
CA ARG A 88 26.63 -12.91 1.43
C ARG A 88 26.45 -13.67 0.12
N ILE A 89 25.82 -13.05 -0.85
CA ILE A 89 25.69 -13.50 -2.24
C ILE A 89 25.84 -12.28 -3.14
N GLU A 90 26.26 -12.51 -4.38
CA GLU A 90 26.30 -11.46 -5.40
C GLU A 90 24.88 -10.93 -5.68
N PRO A 91 24.66 -9.62 -5.62
CA PRO A 91 23.35 -9.05 -5.94
C PRO A 91 23.04 -9.22 -7.44
N PRO A 92 21.82 -9.66 -7.80
CA PRO A 92 21.41 -9.65 -9.20
C PRO A 92 21.38 -8.22 -9.74
N SER A 93 21.57 -8.04 -11.04
CA SER A 93 21.71 -6.73 -11.70
C SER A 93 20.54 -5.77 -11.52
N TRP A 94 19.36 -6.30 -11.21
CA TRP A 94 18.16 -5.49 -10.94
C TRP A 94 18.03 -5.04 -9.48
N LEU A 95 18.88 -5.51 -8.56
CA LEU A 95 18.82 -5.18 -7.14
C LEU A 95 19.85 -4.11 -6.78
N ASP A 96 19.40 -2.91 -6.47
CA ASP A 96 20.27 -1.79 -6.14
C ASP A 96 20.66 -1.76 -4.65
N SER A 97 21.60 -2.63 -4.28
CA SER A 97 22.18 -2.64 -2.93
C SER A 97 23.08 -1.43 -2.67
N ALA A 98 23.70 -0.87 -3.72
CA ALA A 98 24.62 0.25 -3.58
C ALA A 98 23.85 1.53 -3.17
N GLU A 99 22.70 1.78 -3.76
CA GLU A 99 21.86 2.91 -3.40
C GLU A 99 21.32 2.79 -1.97
N LEU A 100 20.89 1.58 -1.58
CA LEU A 100 20.47 1.30 -0.21
C LEU A 100 21.58 1.63 0.81
N HIS A 101 22.80 1.19 0.56
CA HIS A 101 23.95 1.45 1.43
C HIS A 101 24.31 2.95 1.47
N ARG A 102 24.29 3.61 0.33
CA ARG A 102 24.57 5.04 0.22
C ARG A 102 23.57 5.87 1.02
N ARG A 103 22.28 5.52 0.99
CA ARG A 103 21.24 6.20 1.77
C ARG A 103 21.39 5.95 3.25
N LEU A 104 21.73 4.72 3.66
CA LEU A 104 21.92 4.39 5.06
C LEU A 104 23.12 5.10 5.69
N ALA A 105 24.21 5.23 4.95
CA ALA A 105 25.44 5.81 5.43
C ALA A 105 26.17 6.62 4.33
N PRO A 106 25.68 7.83 4.00
CA PRO A 106 26.17 8.60 2.84
C PRO A 106 27.67 8.95 2.87
N ARG A 107 28.25 9.02 4.08
CA ARG A 107 29.67 9.38 4.29
C ARG A 107 30.56 8.16 4.58
N ALA A 108 30.01 6.97 4.66
CA ALA A 108 30.80 5.77 4.96
C ALA A 108 31.45 5.19 3.71
N PRO A 109 32.62 4.55 3.85
CA PRO A 109 33.21 3.80 2.76
C PRO A 109 32.25 2.71 2.25
N ARG A 110 32.18 2.50 0.94
CA ARG A 110 31.27 1.50 0.33
C ARG A 110 31.41 0.10 0.90
N ARG A 111 32.64 -0.30 1.27
CA ARG A 111 32.95 -1.61 1.87
C ARG A 111 32.23 -1.86 3.20
N GLU A 112 31.85 -0.80 3.91
CA GLU A 112 31.15 -0.89 5.19
C GLU A 112 29.62 -1.00 5.05
N GLY A 113 29.08 -0.68 3.88
CA GLY A 113 27.62 -0.66 3.63
C GLY A 113 26.92 -1.97 4.04
N PRO A 114 27.41 -3.14 3.64
CA PRO A 114 26.79 -4.42 4.01
C PRO A 114 26.73 -4.66 5.52
N ALA A 115 27.82 -4.37 6.26
CA ALA A 115 27.85 -4.55 7.71
C ALA A 115 26.94 -3.58 8.43
N ARG A 116 26.92 -2.31 8.00
CA ARG A 116 26.03 -1.27 8.53
C ARG A 116 24.56 -1.62 8.29
N TYR A 117 24.24 -2.14 7.11
CA TYR A 117 22.89 -2.59 6.80
C TYR A 117 22.47 -3.79 7.68
N ALA A 118 23.35 -4.76 7.87
CA ALA A 118 23.09 -5.88 8.77
C ALA A 118 22.79 -5.42 10.19
N GLN A 119 23.55 -4.45 10.71
CA GLN A 119 23.31 -3.85 12.03
C GLN A 119 21.99 -3.09 12.08
N PHE A 120 21.70 -2.29 11.06
CA PHE A 120 20.43 -1.55 10.94
C PHE A 120 19.23 -2.48 10.97
N VAL A 121 19.27 -3.60 10.22
CA VAL A 121 18.21 -4.60 10.22
C VAL A 121 18.08 -5.27 11.59
N ALA A 122 19.20 -5.65 12.21
CA ALA A 122 19.20 -6.29 13.54
C ALA A 122 18.51 -5.43 14.61
N ASN A 123 18.73 -4.12 14.57
CA ASN A 123 18.13 -3.15 15.49
C ASN A 123 16.61 -2.92 15.28
N GLY A 124 16.04 -3.42 14.18
CA GLY A 124 14.65 -3.18 13.79
C GLY A 124 13.64 -4.25 14.17
N ARG A 125 14.02 -5.28 14.94
CA ARG A 125 13.14 -6.43 15.19
C ARG A 125 11.81 -6.09 15.87
N GLY A 126 11.74 -5.02 16.68
CA GLY A 126 10.53 -4.58 17.41
C GLY A 126 9.77 -3.42 16.76
N VAL A 127 10.22 -2.88 15.64
CA VAL A 127 9.62 -1.68 15.04
C VAL A 127 8.30 -1.99 14.36
N LYS A 128 7.24 -1.29 14.77
CA LYS A 128 5.86 -1.42 14.25
C LYS A 128 5.57 -0.34 13.20
N LEU A 129 6.18 -0.47 12.01
CA LEU A 129 6.15 0.53 10.96
C LEU A 129 4.72 0.89 10.49
N TRP A 130 3.88 -0.12 10.29
CA TRP A 130 2.55 0.06 9.68
C TRP A 130 1.49 0.62 10.63
N GLU A 131 1.68 0.46 11.94
CA GLU A 131 0.70 0.92 12.93
C GLU A 131 0.71 2.44 13.09
N THR A 132 1.87 3.07 12.88
CA THR A 132 2.08 4.49 13.20
C THR A 132 2.15 5.41 11.98
N ALA A 133 2.60 4.91 10.84
CA ALA A 133 2.97 5.74 9.69
C ALA A 133 2.09 5.56 8.44
N LEU A 134 1.23 4.53 8.40
CA LEU A 134 0.39 4.25 7.24
C LEU A 134 -0.87 5.13 7.24
N SER A 135 -1.02 5.96 6.22
CA SER A 135 -2.20 6.80 6.00
C SER A 135 -3.02 6.30 4.82
N GLY A 136 -4.34 6.11 5.03
CA GLY A 136 -5.28 5.71 3.97
C GLY A 136 -4.95 4.37 3.30
N GLN A 137 -4.18 3.49 3.96
CA GLN A 137 -3.71 2.19 3.45
C GLN A 137 -2.79 2.24 2.20
N ILE A 138 -2.46 3.43 1.69
CA ILE A 138 -1.65 3.58 0.46
C ILE A 138 -0.50 4.57 0.57
N TYR A 139 -0.46 5.40 1.61
CA TYR A 139 0.61 6.38 1.79
C TYR A 139 1.40 6.08 3.06
N LEU A 140 2.69 5.90 2.93
CA LEU A 140 3.64 5.82 4.02
C LEU A 140 4.54 7.04 3.98
N GLY A 141 4.19 8.06 4.74
CA GLY A 141 4.84 9.36 4.72
C GLY A 141 4.26 10.33 5.74
N ASN A 142 4.92 11.48 5.88
CA ASN A 142 4.42 12.57 6.70
C ASN A 142 3.22 13.28 6.04
N GLU A 143 2.55 14.17 6.78
CA GLU A 143 1.36 14.86 6.28
C GLU A 143 1.62 15.71 5.02
N LYS A 144 2.80 16.32 4.91
CA LYS A 144 3.19 17.11 3.73
C LYS A 144 3.31 16.23 2.49
N PHE A 145 3.93 15.06 2.64
CA PHE A 145 4.03 14.07 1.58
C PHE A 145 2.65 13.59 1.13
N VAL A 146 1.79 13.20 2.08
CA VAL A 146 0.43 12.73 1.79
C VAL A 146 -0.37 13.78 1.03
N LYS A 147 -0.40 15.04 1.51
CA LYS A 147 -1.10 16.15 0.83
C LYS A 147 -0.57 16.38 -0.58
N ARG A 148 0.76 16.35 -0.77
CA ARG A 148 1.39 16.52 -2.08
C ARG A 148 1.00 15.40 -3.06
N MET A 149 0.96 14.16 -2.59
CA MET A 149 0.60 13.01 -3.43
C MET A 149 -0.88 12.99 -3.79
N GLN A 150 -1.75 13.39 -2.87
CA GLN A 150 -3.18 13.51 -3.11
C GLN A 150 -3.52 14.61 -4.11
N ALA A 151 -2.93 15.79 -3.98
CA ALA A 151 -3.10 16.87 -4.96
C ALA A 151 -2.69 16.44 -6.39
N ARG A 152 -1.65 15.58 -6.51
CA ARG A 152 -1.29 14.98 -7.80
C ARG A 152 -2.29 13.94 -8.29
N ALA A 153 -2.95 13.21 -7.38
CA ALA A 153 -3.92 12.19 -7.73
C ALA A 153 -5.29 12.78 -8.10
N GLU A 154 -5.68 13.92 -7.56
CA GLU A 154 -6.94 14.63 -7.90
C GLU A 154 -7.01 15.03 -9.36
N SER A 155 -5.86 15.23 -10.02
CA SER A 155 -5.80 15.53 -11.47
C SER A 155 -6.02 14.31 -12.37
N ILE A 156 -6.13 13.10 -11.79
CA ILE A 156 -6.28 11.85 -12.55
C ILE A 156 -7.68 11.28 -12.27
N ASP A 157 -8.57 11.37 -13.25
CA ASP A 157 -9.88 10.72 -13.19
C ASP A 157 -9.71 9.19 -13.22
N SER A 158 -9.64 8.58 -12.04
CA SER A 158 -9.35 7.16 -11.89
C SER A 158 -10.49 6.46 -11.15
N THR A 159 -11.42 5.93 -11.94
CA THR A 159 -12.49 5.03 -11.48
C THR A 159 -11.94 3.69 -10.93
N GLU A 160 -10.68 3.38 -11.23
CA GLU A 160 -10.03 2.10 -10.86
C GLU A 160 -9.45 2.06 -9.45
N ILE A 161 -9.27 3.22 -8.76
CA ILE A 161 -8.73 3.25 -7.40
C ILE A 161 -9.87 2.98 -6.40
N PRO A 162 -9.75 1.98 -5.51
CA PRO A 162 -10.73 1.76 -4.46
C PRO A 162 -11.01 3.03 -3.63
N ARG A 163 -12.27 3.31 -3.34
CA ARG A 163 -12.69 4.53 -2.62
C ARG A 163 -11.94 4.72 -1.29
N ALA A 164 -11.70 3.66 -0.53
CA ALA A 164 -10.92 3.69 0.72
C ALA A 164 -9.47 4.19 0.53
N GLN A 165 -8.96 4.17 -0.69
CA GLN A 165 -7.60 4.61 -1.04
C GLN A 165 -7.55 6.05 -1.56
N ARG A 166 -8.70 6.69 -1.78
CA ARG A 166 -8.77 8.07 -2.31
C ARG A 166 -8.79 9.15 -1.22
N THR A 167 -9.00 8.76 0.04
CA THR A 167 -9.32 9.71 1.11
C THR A 167 -8.15 9.95 2.07
N LEU A 168 -7.93 11.21 2.44
CA LEU A 168 -7.17 11.64 3.62
C LEU A 168 -7.67 10.90 4.85
N ARG A 169 -6.80 10.75 5.91
CA ARG A 169 -7.16 10.10 7.18
C ARG A 169 -8.65 10.30 7.47
N PRO A 170 -9.47 9.26 7.43
CA PRO A 170 -10.87 9.43 7.72
C PRO A 170 -11.02 9.99 9.12
N ARG A 171 -11.93 10.92 9.31
CA ARG A 171 -12.33 11.30 10.66
C ARG A 171 -12.75 10.03 11.40
N PRO A 172 -12.57 9.92 12.73
CA PRO A 172 -13.07 8.79 13.49
C PRO A 172 -14.54 8.53 13.16
N LEU A 173 -14.95 7.27 13.05
CA LEU A 173 -16.31 6.94 12.65
C LEU A 173 -17.40 7.63 13.48
N PRO A 174 -17.28 7.76 14.84
CA PRO A 174 -18.23 8.51 15.65
C PRO A 174 -18.41 9.96 15.21
N TRP A 175 -17.32 10.60 14.74
CA TRP A 175 -17.38 11.99 14.29
C TRP A 175 -18.42 12.24 13.21
N TYR A 176 -18.63 11.30 12.27
CA TYR A 176 -19.63 11.45 11.21
C TYR A 176 -21.05 11.46 11.78
N PHE A 177 -21.32 10.64 12.79
CA PHE A 177 -22.64 10.56 13.43
C PHE A 177 -22.91 11.71 14.41
N GLU A 178 -21.87 12.35 14.93
CA GLU A 178 -21.97 13.54 15.78
C GLU A 178 -22.23 14.82 14.97
N HIS A 179 -21.77 14.88 13.71
CA HIS A 179 -21.79 16.10 12.89
C HIS A 179 -22.75 16.06 11.71
N HIS A 180 -23.41 14.94 11.47
CA HIS A 180 -24.34 14.77 10.36
C HIS A 180 -25.57 13.97 10.78
N GLU A 181 -26.70 14.22 10.10
CA GLU A 181 -27.83 13.32 10.19
C GLU A 181 -27.48 11.89 9.79
N ARG A 182 -28.16 10.92 10.37
CA ARG A 182 -27.81 9.50 10.30
C ARG A 182 -27.56 8.98 8.88
N ASP A 183 -28.47 9.25 7.93
CA ASP A 183 -28.33 8.75 6.56
C ASP A 183 -27.17 9.47 5.81
N ILE A 184 -26.97 10.76 6.08
CA ILE A 184 -25.85 11.54 5.57
C ILE A 184 -24.54 11.06 6.20
N ALA A 185 -24.52 10.79 7.51
CA ALA A 185 -23.37 10.24 8.21
C ALA A 185 -22.92 8.90 7.61
N ILE A 186 -23.87 8.00 7.32
CA ILE A 186 -23.60 6.71 6.66
C ILE A 186 -22.94 6.94 5.30
N VAL A 187 -23.51 7.83 4.48
CA VAL A 187 -22.97 8.14 3.15
C VAL A 187 -21.59 8.78 3.24
N GLN A 188 -21.41 9.77 4.10
CA GLN A 188 -20.14 10.46 4.30
C GLN A 188 -19.06 9.52 4.86
N ALA A 189 -19.39 8.68 5.85
CA ALA A 189 -18.48 7.68 6.38
C ALA A 189 -18.03 6.68 5.30
N PHE A 190 -18.94 6.30 4.38
CA PHE A 190 -18.63 5.41 3.29
C PHE A 190 -17.85 6.10 2.15
N LEU A 191 -18.35 7.24 1.66
CA LEU A 191 -17.78 7.92 0.48
C LEU A 191 -16.50 8.69 0.81
N VAL A 192 -16.49 9.40 1.94
CA VAL A 192 -15.40 10.27 2.37
C VAL A 192 -14.50 9.55 3.37
N GLY A 193 -15.07 8.86 4.35
CA GLY A 193 -14.34 8.14 5.39
C GLY A 193 -13.71 6.82 4.94
N GLY A 194 -14.18 6.23 3.82
CA GLY A 194 -13.67 4.95 3.32
C GLY A 194 -13.99 3.75 4.22
N TYR A 195 -14.88 3.91 5.19
CA TYR A 195 -15.31 2.83 6.08
C TYR A 195 -16.11 1.77 5.33
N THR A 196 -15.94 0.50 5.74
CA THR A 196 -16.74 -0.59 5.15
C THR A 196 -18.21 -0.50 5.59
N GLN A 197 -19.12 -1.01 4.77
CA GLN A 197 -20.54 -1.07 5.12
C GLN A 197 -20.77 -1.84 6.42
N THR A 198 -19.99 -2.89 6.69
CA THR A 198 -20.05 -3.67 7.93
C THR A 198 -19.66 -2.84 9.14
N THR A 199 -18.57 -2.08 9.06
CA THR A 199 -18.10 -1.22 10.16
C THR A 199 -19.09 -0.10 10.44
N ILE A 200 -19.66 0.49 9.38
CA ILE A 200 -20.70 1.54 9.52
C ILE A 200 -21.98 0.95 10.13
N ALA A 201 -22.38 -0.25 9.71
CA ALA A 201 -23.56 -0.92 10.23
C ALA A 201 -23.46 -1.20 11.74
N GLN A 202 -22.28 -1.66 12.19
CA GLN A 202 -21.97 -1.87 13.61
C GLN A 202 -22.08 -0.56 14.41
N ALA A 203 -21.44 0.51 13.93
CA ALA A 203 -21.45 1.80 14.62
C ALA A 203 -22.84 2.46 14.63
N ALA A 204 -23.61 2.30 13.55
CA ALA A 204 -24.97 2.85 13.43
C ALA A 204 -26.06 1.99 14.08
N VAL A 205 -25.69 0.80 14.60
CA VAL A 205 -26.65 -0.22 15.12
C VAL A 205 -27.70 -0.59 14.06
N LEU A 206 -27.25 -0.87 12.84
CA LEU A 206 -28.09 -1.20 11.69
C LEU A 206 -27.64 -2.52 11.04
N SER A 207 -28.51 -3.09 10.20
CA SER A 207 -28.09 -4.17 9.31
C SER A 207 -27.26 -3.63 8.14
N VAL A 208 -26.31 -4.45 7.63
CA VAL A 208 -25.50 -4.11 6.44
C VAL A 208 -26.40 -3.82 5.23
N SER A 209 -27.50 -4.55 5.08
CA SER A 209 -28.50 -4.34 4.02
C SER A 209 -29.18 -2.96 4.10
N ARG A 210 -29.39 -2.42 5.30
CA ARG A 210 -29.94 -1.05 5.47
C ARG A 210 -28.91 -0.02 5.06
N VAL A 211 -27.65 -0.16 5.50
CA VAL A 211 -26.53 0.72 5.11
C VAL A 211 -26.35 0.73 3.59
N SER A 212 -26.35 -0.46 2.96
CA SER A 212 -26.23 -0.59 1.51
C SER A 212 -27.37 0.15 0.75
N ARG A 213 -28.61 0.04 1.23
CA ARG A 213 -29.75 0.76 0.63
C ARG A 213 -29.65 2.28 0.74
N VAL A 214 -29.19 2.80 1.87
CA VAL A 214 -28.95 4.24 2.07
C VAL A 214 -27.90 4.76 1.09
N ILE A 215 -26.78 4.06 0.94
CA ILE A 215 -25.71 4.41 0.01
C ILE A 215 -26.22 4.37 -1.44
N ALA A 216 -26.92 3.30 -1.83
CA ALA A 216 -27.45 3.15 -3.19
C ALA A 216 -28.49 4.21 -3.54
N ALA A 217 -29.34 4.62 -2.57
CA ALA A 217 -30.32 5.69 -2.76
C ALA A 217 -29.64 7.04 -3.01
N HIS A 218 -28.54 7.32 -2.33
CA HIS A 218 -27.74 8.54 -2.55
C HIS A 218 -27.06 8.54 -3.94
N GLU A 219 -26.47 7.40 -4.34
CA GLU A 219 -25.84 7.26 -5.66
C GLU A 219 -26.82 7.48 -6.82
N LYS A 220 -28.07 7.00 -6.69
CA LYS A 220 -29.13 7.23 -7.67
C LYS A 220 -29.55 8.70 -7.76
N ARG A 221 -29.58 9.44 -6.66
CA ARG A 221 -29.91 10.87 -6.66
C ARG A 221 -28.82 11.72 -7.33
N GLY A 222 -27.54 11.40 -7.10
CA GLY A 222 -26.41 12.10 -7.73
C GLY A 222 -26.26 11.87 -9.24
N SER A 223 -26.84 10.78 -9.79
CA SER A 223 -26.83 10.50 -11.23
C SER A 223 -27.96 11.19 -12.02
N HIS A 224 -28.86 11.93 -11.35
CA HIS A 224 -30.00 12.62 -11.97
C HIS A 224 -29.86 14.16 -12.02
N GLU A 225 -28.70 14.74 -11.65
CA GLU A 225 -28.44 16.15 -11.94
C GLU A 225 -28.06 16.29 -13.43
N PRO A 226 -28.82 17.08 -14.22
CA PRO A 226 -28.51 17.32 -15.61
C PRO A 226 -27.19 18.08 -15.71
N LYS A 227 -26.26 17.55 -16.51
CA LYS A 227 -25.06 18.27 -16.95
C LYS A 227 -25.50 19.52 -17.70
N ASN A 228 -25.63 20.65 -17.02
CA ASN A 228 -25.90 21.93 -17.66
C ASN A 228 -24.78 22.25 -18.62
N GLY A 229 -25.16 22.27 -19.89
CA GLY A 229 -24.31 22.54 -21.02
C GLY A 229 -23.73 23.96 -20.96
N PHE A 230 -22.43 24.05 -21.00
CA PHE A 230 -21.76 25.28 -21.43
C PHE A 230 -21.79 25.31 -22.97
N SER A 231 -22.76 26.07 -23.50
CA SER A 231 -22.80 26.49 -24.88
C SER A 231 -21.61 27.43 -25.17
N ARG A 232 -20.83 27.08 -26.18
CA ARG A 232 -19.82 27.98 -26.76
C ARG A 232 -20.53 29.14 -27.50
N ARG A 233 -20.16 30.33 -27.16
CA ARG A 233 -20.06 31.45 -28.10
C ARG A 233 -18.69 32.08 -28.00
#